data_70faf48e1bc895ef1f044758ba728716
#
_entry.id   70faf48e1bc895ef1f044758ba728716
#
_cell.length_a   1.000
_cell.length_b   1.000
_cell.length_c   1.000
_cell.angle_alpha   90.00
_cell.angle_beta   90.00
_cell.angle_gamma   90.00
#
_symmetry.space_group_name_H-M   'P 1'
#
loop_
_entity.id
_entity.type
_entity.pdbx_description
1 polymer ?
#
loop_
_entity_poly.entity_id
_entity_poly.type
_entity_poly.pdbx_seq_one_letter_code
_entity_poly.pdbx_strand_id
1 'polypeptide(L)'
;MALIKPSWMPKCKMDRIILHWTAGAYTASSIDKQHYHILVEGDGGLVRGDHTIDDNVNTKDDDYAAHTRGANTRAIGVSACSMAGAQEKPFKPGSSPLKKGQWLQMAAVAAELARFYKIPVSPTTILGHGEVQKNLGIAQKGKWDPLVLPWDPKLTRAQVGKMFREEVARLMK
;
A
#
# COMPACT_ATOMS: atom_id res chain seq x y z
N MET A 1 -8.45 17.09 10.46
CA MET A 1 -9.42 16.90 9.35
C MET A 1 -9.21 15.49 8.80
N ALA A 2 -10.28 14.72 8.55
CA ALA A 2 -10.13 13.36 7.99
C ALA A 2 -9.55 13.44 6.57
N LEU A 3 -8.57 12.58 6.27
CA LEU A 3 -7.91 12.50 4.98
C LEU A 3 -8.74 11.65 4.00
N ILE A 4 -9.26 10.53 4.51
CA ILE A 4 -10.08 9.60 3.75
C ILE A 4 -11.56 9.97 3.93
N LYS A 5 -12.31 9.99 2.83
CA LYS A 5 -13.77 10.21 2.93
C LYS A 5 -14.40 9.09 3.77
N PRO A 6 -15.24 9.42 4.77
CA PRO A 6 -15.87 8.40 5.64
C PRO A 6 -16.61 7.29 4.86
N SER A 7 -17.21 7.63 3.71
CA SER A 7 -17.88 6.66 2.83
C SER A 7 -16.95 5.64 2.17
N TRP A 8 -15.63 5.82 2.25
CA TRP A 8 -14.64 4.86 1.74
C TRP A 8 -14.18 3.86 2.79
N MET A 9 -14.61 4.05 4.04
CA MET A 9 -14.26 3.20 5.19
C MET A 9 -15.51 2.55 5.79
N PRO A 10 -16.08 1.53 5.12
CA PRO A 10 -17.22 0.79 5.66
C PRO A 10 -16.85 0.10 6.97
N LYS A 11 -17.84 -0.09 7.87
CA LYS A 11 -17.63 -0.79 9.13
C LYS A 11 -17.51 -2.30 8.88
N CYS A 12 -16.31 -2.83 8.96
CA CYS A 12 -16.01 -4.25 8.81
C CYS A 12 -14.74 -4.61 9.61
N LYS A 13 -14.40 -5.89 9.68
CA LYS A 13 -13.17 -6.33 10.33
C LYS A 13 -12.05 -6.45 9.31
N MET A 14 -11.00 -5.67 9.48
CA MET A 14 -9.77 -5.75 8.71
C MET A 14 -8.60 -6.07 9.62
N ASP A 15 -7.64 -6.87 9.12
CA ASP A 15 -6.52 -7.38 9.91
C ASP A 15 -5.19 -6.73 9.53
N ARG A 16 -5.06 -6.19 8.30
CA ARG A 16 -3.80 -5.61 7.80
C ARG A 16 -3.97 -4.58 6.71
N ILE A 17 -2.91 -3.81 6.52
CA ILE A 17 -2.73 -2.88 5.41
C ILE A 17 -1.47 -3.30 4.66
N ILE A 18 -1.59 -3.53 3.34
CA ILE A 18 -0.48 -3.87 2.48
C ILE A 18 -0.24 -2.72 1.51
N LEU A 19 1.01 -2.28 1.45
CA LEU A 19 1.44 -1.12 0.69
C LEU A 19 2.04 -1.55 -0.64
N HIS A 20 1.76 -0.75 -1.67
CA HIS A 20 2.17 -1.01 -3.04
C HIS A 20 2.63 0.25 -3.75
N TRP A 21 3.25 0.09 -4.91
CA TRP A 21 3.17 1.05 -6.02
C TRP A 21 2.52 0.38 -7.23
N THR A 22 1.95 1.17 -8.12
CA THR A 22 1.23 0.63 -9.29
C THR A 22 2.17 0.10 -10.39
N ALA A 23 3.46 0.48 -10.36
CA ALA A 23 4.39 0.36 -11.48
C ALA A 23 3.90 1.08 -12.75
N GLY A 24 3.06 2.08 -12.58
CA GLY A 24 2.43 2.90 -13.60
C GLY A 24 2.80 4.38 -13.52
N ALA A 25 2.03 5.21 -14.21
CA ALA A 25 2.16 6.67 -14.19
C ALA A 25 1.69 7.27 -12.84
N TYR A 26 1.77 8.61 -12.72
CA TYR A 26 1.35 9.33 -11.51
C TYR A 26 -0.16 9.45 -11.30
N THR A 27 -0.96 8.93 -12.22
CA THR A 27 -2.43 8.93 -12.14
C THR A 27 -2.96 7.51 -12.11
N ALA A 28 -4.05 7.30 -11.39
CA ALA A 28 -4.69 5.99 -11.27
C ALA A 28 -5.33 5.55 -12.59
N SER A 29 -4.89 4.42 -13.14
CA SER A 29 -5.53 3.77 -14.29
C SER A 29 -6.78 2.98 -13.87
N SER A 30 -7.59 2.55 -14.86
CA SER A 30 -8.72 1.65 -14.60
C SER A 30 -8.27 0.31 -14.01
N ILE A 31 -7.12 -0.21 -14.44
CA ILE A 31 -6.54 -1.46 -13.90
C ILE A 31 -6.12 -1.26 -12.46
N ASP A 32 -5.46 -0.15 -12.13
CA ASP A 32 -5.06 0.14 -10.75
C ASP A 32 -6.27 0.19 -9.80
N LYS A 33 -7.37 0.81 -10.25
CA LYS A 33 -8.61 0.89 -9.46
C LYS A 33 -9.26 -0.45 -9.21
N GLN A 34 -9.10 -1.43 -10.10
CA GLN A 34 -9.59 -2.79 -9.88
C GLN A 34 -8.77 -3.56 -8.82
N HIS A 35 -7.50 -3.18 -8.63
CA HIS A 35 -6.58 -3.94 -7.76
C HIS A 35 -6.39 -3.33 -6.36
N TYR A 36 -6.59 -2.03 -6.17
CA TYR A 36 -6.28 -1.37 -4.90
C TYR A 36 -7.50 -0.62 -4.35
N HIS A 37 -7.62 -0.54 -3.03
CA HIS A 37 -8.73 0.17 -2.37
C HIS A 37 -8.52 1.68 -2.36
N ILE A 38 -7.29 2.12 -2.09
CA ILE A 38 -6.92 3.54 -2.05
C ILE A 38 -5.63 3.73 -2.84
N LEU A 39 -5.66 4.68 -3.75
CA LEU A 39 -4.53 5.07 -4.57
C LEU A 39 -4.10 6.50 -4.21
N VAL A 40 -2.78 6.71 -4.14
CA VAL A 40 -2.16 8.02 -3.91
C VAL A 40 -1.51 8.47 -5.21
N GLU A 41 -2.08 9.48 -5.85
CA GLU A 41 -1.56 10.03 -7.11
C GLU A 41 -0.30 10.86 -6.91
N GLY A 42 0.36 11.24 -8.00
CA GLY A 42 1.64 11.93 -7.97
C GLY A 42 1.63 13.32 -7.34
N ASP A 43 0.47 13.95 -7.19
CA ASP A 43 0.24 15.22 -6.48
C ASP A 43 -0.17 15.02 -5.02
N GLY A 44 -0.34 13.76 -4.58
CA GLY A 44 -0.82 13.39 -3.25
C GLY A 44 -2.35 13.24 -3.17
N GLY A 45 -3.07 13.46 -4.27
CA GLY A 45 -4.51 13.24 -4.34
C GLY A 45 -4.88 11.77 -4.07
N LEU A 46 -6.03 11.55 -3.43
CA LEU A 46 -6.53 10.21 -3.16
C LEU A 46 -7.62 9.82 -4.14
N VAL A 47 -7.48 8.63 -4.70
CA VAL A 47 -8.49 8.01 -5.56
C VAL A 47 -8.96 6.70 -4.93
N ARG A 48 -10.28 6.49 -4.89
CA ARG A 48 -10.87 5.22 -4.45
C ARG A 48 -10.77 4.19 -5.57
N GLY A 49 -10.46 2.95 -5.21
CA GLY A 49 -10.61 1.81 -6.10
C GLY A 49 -12.06 1.46 -6.39
N ASP A 50 -12.27 0.51 -7.29
CA ASP A 50 -13.59 0.05 -7.71
C ASP A 50 -14.22 -0.83 -6.62
N HIS A 51 -13.44 -1.71 -5.99
CA HIS A 51 -13.86 -2.52 -4.84
C HIS A 51 -13.85 -1.69 -3.56
N THR A 52 -14.80 -1.97 -2.68
CA THR A 52 -14.85 -1.40 -1.34
C THR A 52 -13.97 -2.21 -0.37
N ILE A 53 -13.59 -1.62 0.77
CA ILE A 53 -12.72 -2.31 1.74
C ILE A 53 -13.38 -3.58 2.29
N ASP A 54 -14.68 -3.59 2.46
CA ASP A 54 -15.43 -4.74 2.97
C ASP A 54 -15.58 -5.89 1.96
N ASP A 55 -15.40 -5.66 0.66
CA ASP A 55 -15.33 -6.74 -0.33
C ASP A 55 -14.19 -7.71 0.01
N ASN A 56 -13.08 -7.22 0.55
CA ASN A 56 -11.96 -8.08 0.97
C ASN A 56 -12.19 -8.84 2.30
N VAL A 57 -13.33 -8.70 2.96
CA VAL A 57 -13.68 -9.56 4.11
C VAL A 57 -13.88 -11.00 3.67
N ASN A 58 -14.47 -11.21 2.48
CA ASN A 58 -14.66 -12.50 1.85
C ASN A 58 -14.03 -12.48 0.44
N THR A 59 -13.02 -13.28 0.21
CA THR A 59 -12.32 -13.37 -1.10
C THR A 59 -12.65 -14.67 -1.85
N LYS A 60 -13.73 -15.36 -1.49
CA LYS A 60 -14.14 -16.63 -2.12
C LYS A 60 -15.15 -16.44 -3.24
N ASP A 61 -15.76 -15.26 -3.33
CA ASP A 61 -16.76 -14.89 -4.33
C ASP A 61 -16.17 -14.20 -5.57
N ASP A 62 -14.84 -14.04 -5.59
CA ASP A 62 -14.06 -13.37 -6.64
C ASP A 62 -14.39 -11.87 -6.85
N ASP A 63 -15.18 -11.27 -5.96
CA ASP A 63 -15.51 -9.84 -5.95
C ASP A 63 -14.71 -9.09 -4.88
N TYR A 64 -13.41 -8.87 -5.13
CA TYR A 64 -12.51 -8.21 -4.17
C TYR A 64 -11.32 -7.55 -4.87
N ALA A 65 -10.69 -6.59 -4.21
CA ALA A 65 -9.44 -5.98 -4.67
C ALA A 65 -8.27 -6.99 -4.55
N ALA A 66 -7.84 -7.55 -5.68
CA ALA A 66 -6.78 -8.56 -5.75
C ALA A 66 -5.39 -7.92 -5.85
N HIS A 67 -4.86 -7.44 -4.73
CA HIS A 67 -3.56 -6.74 -4.68
C HIS A 67 -2.39 -7.60 -4.19
N THR A 68 -2.63 -8.66 -3.43
CA THR A 68 -1.57 -9.49 -2.84
C THR A 68 -1.96 -10.97 -2.84
N ARG A 69 -1.33 -11.76 -3.69
CA ARG A 69 -1.61 -13.19 -3.80
C ARG A 69 -1.53 -13.89 -2.44
N GLY A 70 -2.60 -14.60 -2.05
CA GLY A 70 -2.67 -15.37 -0.80
C GLY A 70 -2.79 -14.54 0.47
N ALA A 71 -2.85 -13.20 0.38
CA ALA A 71 -2.96 -12.30 1.53
C ALA A 71 -4.05 -11.21 1.36
N ASN A 72 -5.00 -11.39 0.45
CA ASN A 72 -6.07 -10.42 0.20
C ASN A 72 -7.16 -10.41 1.28
N THR A 73 -7.46 -11.57 1.89
CA THR A 73 -8.54 -11.68 2.88
C THR A 73 -8.26 -10.79 4.08
N ARG A 74 -9.19 -9.90 4.39
CA ARG A 74 -9.12 -8.86 5.43
C ARG A 74 -7.87 -7.98 5.35
N ALA A 75 -7.37 -7.75 4.11
CA ALA A 75 -6.25 -6.87 3.83
C ALA A 75 -6.69 -5.68 2.98
N ILE A 76 -6.25 -4.48 3.38
CA ILE A 76 -6.49 -3.24 2.64
C ILE A 76 -5.27 -2.96 1.77
N GLY A 77 -5.45 -2.85 0.46
CA GLY A 77 -4.40 -2.45 -0.48
C GLY A 77 -4.35 -0.94 -0.64
N VAL A 78 -3.22 -0.34 -0.31
CA VAL A 78 -2.92 1.08 -0.53
C VAL A 78 -1.75 1.19 -1.49
N SER A 79 -1.91 1.92 -2.58
CA SER A 79 -0.90 1.98 -3.64
C SER A 79 -0.53 3.42 -4.03
N ALA A 80 0.76 3.71 -4.20
CA ALA A 80 1.20 4.94 -4.86
C ALA A 80 1.17 4.76 -6.38
N CYS A 81 0.54 5.68 -7.10
CA CYS A 81 0.60 5.76 -8.56
C CYS A 81 2.00 6.23 -8.97
N SER A 82 2.90 5.28 -9.26
CA SER A 82 4.32 5.57 -9.50
C SER A 82 5.08 4.38 -10.05
N MET A 83 6.37 4.58 -10.36
CA MET A 83 7.37 3.59 -10.72
C MET A 83 7.16 2.93 -12.08
N ALA A 84 6.58 3.64 -13.05
CA ALA A 84 6.46 3.18 -14.44
C ALA A 84 7.86 2.85 -15.03
N GLY A 85 8.04 1.59 -15.48
CA GLY A 85 9.29 1.13 -16.07
C GLY A 85 10.47 1.02 -15.09
N ALA A 86 10.23 1.04 -13.78
CA ALA A 86 11.27 0.88 -12.78
C ALA A 86 11.92 -0.52 -12.81
N GLN A 87 13.21 -0.56 -12.53
CA GLN A 87 14.00 -1.79 -12.42
C GLN A 87 14.64 -1.87 -11.03
N GLU A 88 14.66 -3.06 -10.45
CA GLU A 88 15.26 -3.25 -9.12
C GLU A 88 16.78 -3.32 -9.16
N LYS A 89 17.33 -4.09 -10.11
CA LYS A 89 18.77 -4.37 -10.19
C LYS A 89 19.29 -4.31 -11.64
N PRO A 90 20.18 -3.35 -11.98
CA PRO A 90 20.54 -2.19 -11.17
C PRO A 90 19.31 -1.30 -10.96
N PHE A 91 19.26 -0.58 -9.83
CA PHE A 91 18.09 0.26 -9.56
C PHE A 91 17.97 1.38 -10.58
N LYS A 92 16.78 1.46 -11.20
CA LYS A 92 16.33 2.56 -12.06
C LYS A 92 14.91 2.94 -11.68
N PRO A 93 14.64 4.20 -11.34
CA PRO A 93 13.32 4.60 -10.83
C PRO A 93 12.23 4.68 -11.90
N GLY A 94 12.59 4.52 -13.19
CA GLY A 94 11.65 4.65 -14.30
C GLY A 94 11.26 6.10 -14.60
N SER A 95 10.15 6.26 -15.33
CA SER A 95 9.65 7.58 -15.77
C SER A 95 8.78 8.30 -14.75
N SER A 96 8.29 7.60 -13.74
CA SER A 96 7.42 8.14 -12.69
C SER A 96 7.91 7.71 -11.30
N PRO A 97 9.09 8.18 -10.85
CA PRO A 97 9.67 7.76 -9.55
C PRO A 97 8.71 8.01 -8.39
N LEU A 98 8.67 7.10 -7.42
CA LEU A 98 7.94 7.35 -6.17
C LEU A 98 8.45 8.64 -5.52
N LYS A 99 7.56 9.58 -5.26
CA LYS A 99 7.88 10.85 -4.60
C LYS A 99 7.82 10.70 -3.08
N LYS A 100 8.68 11.44 -2.37
CA LYS A 100 8.66 11.47 -0.91
C LYS A 100 7.30 11.92 -0.36
N GLY A 101 6.64 12.89 -1.02
CA GLY A 101 5.29 13.33 -0.68
C GLY A 101 4.24 12.22 -0.79
N GLN A 102 4.29 11.39 -1.85
CA GLN A 102 3.40 10.23 -1.97
C GLN A 102 3.62 9.21 -0.85
N TRP A 103 4.89 8.94 -0.52
CA TRP A 103 5.24 8.00 0.56
C TRP A 103 4.72 8.48 1.92
N LEU A 104 4.87 9.77 2.24
CA LEU A 104 4.32 10.39 3.45
C LEU A 104 2.79 10.37 3.44
N GLN A 105 2.17 10.62 2.29
CA GLN A 105 0.71 10.55 2.15
C GLN A 105 0.20 9.12 2.35
N MET A 106 0.89 8.10 1.81
CA MET A 106 0.56 6.70 2.08
C MET A 106 0.65 6.38 3.58
N ALA A 107 1.66 6.92 4.28
CA ALA A 107 1.78 6.73 5.73
C ALA A 107 0.60 7.37 6.49
N ALA A 108 0.15 8.55 6.07
CA ALA A 108 -1.00 9.22 6.65
C ALA A 108 -2.31 8.45 6.39
N VAL A 109 -2.50 7.93 5.18
CA VAL A 109 -3.62 7.03 4.82
C VAL A 109 -3.59 5.78 5.69
N ALA A 110 -2.44 5.12 5.81
CA ALA A 110 -2.29 3.91 6.62
C ALA A 110 -2.57 4.19 8.11
N ALA A 111 -2.15 5.34 8.65
CA ALA A 111 -2.42 5.73 10.03
C ALA A 111 -3.93 5.95 10.29
N GLU A 112 -4.65 6.57 9.36
CA GLU A 112 -6.09 6.78 9.46
C GLU A 112 -6.86 5.45 9.39
N LEU A 113 -6.51 4.57 8.44
CA LEU A 113 -7.07 3.22 8.33
C LEU A 113 -6.77 2.38 9.57
N ALA A 114 -5.53 2.42 10.07
CA ALA A 114 -5.14 1.66 11.26
C ALA A 114 -5.93 2.08 12.50
N ARG A 115 -6.18 3.40 12.69
CA ARG A 115 -7.06 3.88 13.77
C ARG A 115 -8.49 3.42 13.60
N PHE A 116 -9.05 3.58 12.40
CA PHE A 116 -10.46 3.24 12.14
C PHE A 116 -10.74 1.74 12.33
N TYR A 117 -9.89 0.88 11.76
CA TYR A 117 -10.04 -0.57 11.82
C TYR A 117 -9.36 -1.21 13.03
N LYS A 118 -8.73 -0.43 13.90
CA LYS A 118 -7.98 -0.91 15.09
C LYS A 118 -6.88 -1.91 14.74
N ILE A 119 -6.19 -1.65 13.64
CA ILE A 119 -5.06 -2.47 13.18
C ILE A 119 -3.79 -2.02 13.93
N PRO A 120 -3.13 -2.91 14.69
CA PRO A 120 -1.89 -2.56 15.38
C PRO A 120 -0.75 -2.33 14.38
N VAL A 121 0.19 -1.45 14.73
CA VAL A 121 1.38 -1.20 13.91
C VAL A 121 2.42 -2.28 14.19
N SER A 122 2.58 -3.22 13.26
CA SER A 122 3.56 -4.29 13.35
C SER A 122 4.06 -4.73 11.97
N PRO A 123 5.17 -5.49 11.88
CA PRO A 123 5.65 -6.02 10.60
C PRO A 123 4.71 -6.98 9.88
N THR A 124 3.70 -7.52 10.56
CA THR A 124 2.72 -8.46 9.98
C THR A 124 1.37 -7.83 9.69
N THR A 125 1.15 -6.59 10.14
CA THR A 125 -0.15 -5.91 10.00
C THR A 125 -0.07 -4.66 9.12
N ILE A 126 1.06 -3.93 9.10
CA ILE A 126 1.32 -2.82 8.20
C ILE A 126 2.67 -3.08 7.52
N LEU A 127 2.62 -3.50 6.26
CA LEU A 127 3.80 -3.99 5.57
C LEU A 127 3.76 -3.69 4.07
N GLY A 128 4.91 -3.56 3.45
CA GLY A 128 5.03 -3.50 1.99
C GLY A 128 4.82 -4.87 1.36
N HIS A 129 4.35 -4.91 0.12
CA HIS A 129 4.19 -6.16 -0.65
C HIS A 129 5.50 -6.96 -0.68
N GLY A 130 6.64 -6.28 -0.82
CA GLY A 130 7.96 -6.94 -0.79
C GLY A 130 8.35 -7.53 0.56
N GLU A 131 7.63 -7.26 1.66
CA GLU A 131 7.84 -7.88 2.98
C GLU A 131 6.94 -9.11 3.20
N VAL A 132 5.89 -9.31 2.40
CA VAL A 132 4.86 -10.34 2.63
C VAL A 132 5.47 -11.75 2.70
N GLN A 133 6.37 -12.08 1.79
CA GLN A 133 7.00 -13.41 1.80
C GLN A 133 7.81 -13.64 3.06
N LYS A 134 8.59 -12.64 3.50
CA LYS A 134 9.43 -12.76 4.69
C LYS A 134 8.62 -12.75 5.98
N ASN A 135 7.62 -11.86 6.08
CA ASN A 135 6.93 -11.59 7.34
C ASN A 135 5.70 -12.48 7.55
N LEU A 136 5.06 -12.96 6.46
CA LEU A 136 3.86 -13.80 6.52
C LEU A 136 4.08 -15.24 6.01
N GLY A 137 5.25 -15.56 5.44
CA GLY A 137 5.52 -16.88 4.88
C GLY A 137 4.78 -17.19 3.57
N ILE A 138 4.21 -16.17 2.90
CA ILE A 138 3.42 -16.32 1.69
C ILE A 138 4.26 -15.93 0.46
N ALA A 139 4.54 -16.88 -0.44
CA ALA A 139 5.36 -16.63 -1.62
C ALA A 139 4.82 -15.54 -2.55
N GLN A 140 5.65 -14.55 -2.92
CA GLN A 140 5.30 -13.38 -3.72
C GLN A 140 6.11 -13.22 -5.01
N LYS A 141 6.85 -14.23 -5.43
CA LYS A 141 7.63 -14.22 -6.69
C LYS A 141 8.52 -12.97 -6.86
N GLY A 142 9.25 -12.61 -5.80
CA GLY A 142 10.23 -11.51 -5.87
C GLY A 142 9.66 -10.10 -5.88
N LYS A 143 8.45 -9.89 -5.39
CA LYS A 143 7.87 -8.55 -5.22
C LYS A 143 8.78 -7.68 -4.33
N TRP A 144 8.90 -6.38 -4.69
CA TRP A 144 9.79 -5.43 -4.02
C TRP A 144 9.13 -4.08 -3.73
N ASP A 145 7.87 -3.91 -4.12
CA ASP A 145 7.07 -2.72 -3.89
C ASP A 145 6.58 -2.62 -2.42
N PRO A 146 6.46 -1.43 -1.88
CA PRO A 146 7.12 -0.18 -2.23
C PRO A 146 8.41 0.06 -1.42
N LEU A 147 9.32 -0.89 -1.40
CA LEU A 147 10.43 -1.00 -0.44
C LEU A 147 11.80 -0.53 -0.99
N VAL A 148 11.79 0.27 -2.03
CA VAL A 148 12.97 1.04 -2.49
C VAL A 148 12.56 2.51 -2.60
N LEU A 149 13.33 3.39 -1.95
CA LEU A 149 13.09 4.82 -1.97
C LEU A 149 13.98 5.46 -3.04
N PRO A 150 13.43 6.06 -4.10
CA PRO A 150 14.26 6.68 -5.17
C PRO A 150 15.23 7.76 -4.67
N TRP A 151 14.92 8.42 -3.56
CA TRP A 151 15.78 9.43 -2.92
C TRP A 151 16.82 8.84 -1.95
N ASP A 152 16.72 7.55 -1.61
CA ASP A 152 17.71 6.82 -0.82
C ASP A 152 17.67 5.31 -1.15
N PRO A 153 18.14 4.92 -2.35
CA PRO A 153 18.01 3.55 -2.84
C PRO A 153 18.98 2.55 -2.17
N LYS A 154 19.84 3.02 -1.26
CA LYS A 154 20.78 2.18 -0.51
C LYS A 154 20.13 1.48 0.68
N LEU A 155 18.97 1.95 1.14
CA LEU A 155 18.26 1.34 2.25
C LEU A 155 17.81 -0.07 1.89
N THR A 156 17.94 -0.97 2.84
CA THR A 156 17.38 -2.32 2.71
C THR A 156 15.86 -2.29 2.80
N ARG A 157 15.19 -3.27 2.21
CA ARG A 157 13.71 -3.42 2.30
C ARG A 157 13.21 -3.39 3.75
N ALA A 158 13.94 -4.05 4.67
CA ALA A 158 13.59 -4.08 6.08
C ALA A 158 13.70 -2.68 6.73
N GLN A 159 14.71 -1.89 6.36
CA GLN A 159 14.84 -0.51 6.82
C GLN A 159 13.69 0.37 6.31
N VAL A 160 13.35 0.26 5.03
CA VAL A 160 12.24 1.04 4.45
C VAL A 160 10.91 0.67 5.12
N GLY A 161 10.62 -0.62 5.30
CA GLY A 161 9.41 -1.07 5.98
C GLY A 161 9.35 -0.61 7.44
N LYS A 162 10.47 -0.66 8.17
CA LYS A 162 10.58 -0.13 9.53
C LYS A 162 10.29 1.38 9.57
N MET A 163 10.96 2.16 8.72
CA MET A 163 10.75 3.61 8.62
C MET A 163 9.30 3.97 8.33
N PHE A 164 8.64 3.21 7.45
CA PHE A 164 7.23 3.44 7.15
C PHE A 164 6.34 3.22 8.39
N ARG A 165 6.54 2.13 9.11
CA ARG A 165 5.80 1.84 10.35
C ARG A 165 6.07 2.87 11.45
N GLU A 166 7.30 3.35 11.58
CA GLU A 166 7.64 4.43 12.51
C GLU A 166 6.89 5.72 12.18
N GLU A 167 6.79 6.07 10.91
CA GLU A 167 6.01 7.24 10.46
C GLU A 167 4.51 7.05 10.72
N VAL A 168 3.95 5.88 10.42
CA VAL A 168 2.56 5.56 10.75
C VAL A 168 2.32 5.70 12.26
N ALA A 169 3.18 5.10 13.09
CA ALA A 169 3.06 5.18 14.54
C ALA A 169 3.18 6.62 15.08
N ARG A 170 4.04 7.45 14.46
CA ARG A 170 4.16 8.87 14.77
C ARG A 170 2.86 9.62 14.48
N LEU A 171 2.24 9.34 13.34
CA LEU A 171 1.00 9.97 12.92
C LEU A 171 -0.23 9.48 13.71
N MET A 172 -0.13 8.36 14.40
CA MET A 172 -1.21 7.82 15.24
C MET A 172 -1.21 8.40 16.67
N LYS A 173 -0.17 9.11 17.07
CA LYS A 173 -0.12 9.83 18.36
C LYS A 173 -0.94 11.11 18.29
#